data_e41bb05a8e9fbccc70e2c158a1bf82a1
#
_entry.id   e41bb05a8e9fbccc70e2c158a1bf82a1
#
_cell.length_a   1.000
_cell.length_b   1.000
_cell.length_c   1.000
_cell.angle_alpha   90.00
_cell.angle_beta   90.00
_cell.angle_gamma   90.00
#
_symmetry.space_group_name_H-M   'P 1'
#
loop_
_entity.id
_entity.type
_entity.pdbx_description
1 polymer ?
#
loop_
_entity_poly.entity_id
_entity_poly.type
_entity_poly.pdbx_seq_one_letter_code
_entity_poly.pdbx_strand_id
1 'polypeptide(L)'
;MNANCNKISRFVTMRLALLLLLMLATSALADGPASSSPSPLLKEGQPVQWWFVFKFNTKTFPECGGSIERKCIFGGEAPAYEPGYSQQFVYASKDAPTLQQGSGACVGDTTADPVGATFNELYNGSLHYVLWNDQFYGNPIISKGAPAGHSKGALAWDDQGNGFVLQVSTPSWPGSGSAKFPRPNDGNTLGCVKDNDVLVSQHFFALALTKSDVITVLRALQNASVVTDVSKPELVNNGGPADIQDLVKVLGKNSNNKTATKETLSSGVVLISKPSDLHVPPWQMVSALLGGVSLRVASWWAKPEILSTKATTPVKCWDASLGKRGAVQIATSGKWGTTVLGLDGVDDPDGNHAKIGVSTSGTHRYSIFGDMNQQGSLSGPKCESSQNGRGGLFFVVEDKDLAGSITSLIKGSSGRLATTSP
;
A
#
# COMPACT_ATOMS: atom_id res chain seq x y z
N MET A 1 23.72 -3.17 86.96
CA MET A 1 24.38 -3.78 85.80
C MET A 1 23.26 -4.29 84.86
N ASN A 2 22.93 -3.60 83.82
CA ASN A 2 22.13 -4.06 82.64
C ASN A 2 21.41 -2.84 82.03
N ALA A 3 22.17 -1.98 81.37
CA ALA A 3 21.56 -0.88 80.59
C ALA A 3 22.34 -0.47 79.31
N ASN A 4 23.31 -1.28 78.83
CA ASN A 4 24.17 -0.84 77.72
C ASN A 4 24.21 -1.80 76.50
N CYS A 5 23.40 -2.90 76.42
CA CYS A 5 23.44 -3.83 75.34
C CYS A 5 22.37 -3.59 74.20
N ASN A 6 21.36 -2.75 74.45
CA ASN A 6 20.22 -2.55 73.52
C ASN A 6 20.37 -1.33 72.58
N LYS A 7 21.39 -0.48 72.70
CA LYS A 7 21.58 0.68 71.82
C LYS A 7 22.42 0.36 70.58
N ILE A 8 23.30 -0.61 70.64
CA ILE A 8 24.18 -0.96 69.46
C ILE A 8 23.42 -1.77 68.40
N SER A 9 22.45 -2.59 68.78
CA SER A 9 21.65 -3.37 67.87
C SER A 9 20.70 -2.52 66.98
N ARG A 10 20.22 -1.39 67.49
CA ARG A 10 19.32 -0.51 66.72
C ARG A 10 20.05 0.36 65.68
N PHE A 11 21.32 0.69 65.91
CA PHE A 11 22.11 1.47 64.94
C PHE A 11 22.62 0.63 63.76
N VAL A 12 22.90 -0.64 63.95
CA VAL A 12 23.36 -1.53 62.91
C VAL A 12 22.19 -1.92 61.98
N THR A 13 20.99 -2.19 62.51
CA THR A 13 19.80 -2.47 61.73
C THR A 13 19.30 -1.27 60.90
N MET A 14 19.46 -0.05 61.43
CA MET A 14 19.05 1.15 60.69
C MET A 14 20.01 1.52 59.55
N ARG A 15 21.31 1.22 59.67
CA ARG A 15 22.29 1.42 58.59
C ARG A 15 22.19 0.36 57.51
N LEU A 16 21.82 -0.89 57.84
CA LEU A 16 21.57 -1.93 56.85
C LEU A 16 20.27 -1.69 56.07
N ALA A 17 19.20 -1.19 56.74
CA ALA A 17 17.94 -0.84 56.04
C ALA A 17 18.12 0.37 55.11
N LEU A 18 18.96 1.35 55.47
CA LEU A 18 19.25 2.51 54.61
C LEU A 18 20.13 2.15 53.39
N LEU A 19 21.06 1.19 53.53
CA LEU A 19 21.86 0.67 52.41
C LEU A 19 21.04 -0.21 51.46
N LEU A 20 20.06 -1.02 51.96
CA LEU A 20 19.17 -1.75 51.12
C LEU A 20 18.15 -0.85 50.39
N LEU A 21 17.69 0.24 50.99
CA LEU A 21 16.84 1.23 50.29
C LEU A 21 17.61 2.03 49.25
N LEU A 22 18.90 2.29 49.42
CA LEU A 22 19.70 2.95 48.38
C LEU A 22 20.06 2.01 47.21
N MET A 23 20.13 0.68 47.42
CA MET A 23 20.35 -0.27 46.33
C MET A 23 19.07 -0.58 45.52
N LEU A 24 17.88 -0.33 46.06
CA LEU A 24 16.60 -0.45 45.34
C LEU A 24 16.21 0.82 44.57
N ALA A 25 16.88 1.96 44.82
CA ALA A 25 16.61 3.22 44.14
C ALA A 25 17.45 3.43 42.86
N THR A 26 18.38 2.52 42.53
CA THR A 26 19.26 2.66 41.35
C THR A 26 18.87 1.79 40.18
N SER A 27 17.74 1.05 40.23
CA SER A 27 17.24 0.25 39.11
C SER A 27 15.98 0.82 38.44
N ALA A 28 15.64 2.08 38.76
CA ALA A 28 14.53 2.78 38.10
C ALA A 28 15.03 4.01 37.33
N LEU A 29 16.12 3.84 36.58
CA LEU A 29 16.55 4.83 35.61
C LEU A 29 16.61 4.16 34.24
N ALA A 30 15.73 4.68 33.37
CA ALA A 30 15.73 4.56 31.94
C ALA A 30 15.09 3.29 31.36
N ASP A 31 13.78 3.20 31.45
CA ASP A 31 13.05 2.96 30.23
C ASP A 31 12.37 4.28 29.86
N GLY A 32 13.06 5.09 29.06
CA GLY A 32 12.37 6.03 28.20
C GLY A 32 11.34 5.24 27.40
N PRO A 33 10.20 5.84 26.97
CA PRO A 33 9.21 5.12 26.21
C PRO A 33 9.95 4.40 25.07
N ALA A 34 9.85 3.06 25.04
CA ALA A 34 10.40 2.28 23.96
C ALA A 34 9.89 2.95 22.69
N SER A 35 10.79 3.42 21.84
CA SER A 35 10.45 4.03 20.56
C SER A 35 9.57 3.02 19.84
N SER A 36 8.26 3.28 19.77
CA SER A 36 7.35 2.39 19.05
C SER A 36 7.84 2.31 17.61
N SER A 37 8.05 1.09 17.11
CA SER A 37 8.47 0.89 15.72
C SER A 37 7.54 1.66 14.78
N PRO A 38 8.08 2.29 13.72
CA PRO A 38 7.26 3.01 12.74
C PRO A 38 6.15 2.12 12.19
N SER A 39 4.95 2.64 12.14
CA SER A 39 3.76 1.88 11.76
C SER A 39 2.79 2.77 10.98
N PRO A 40 1.94 2.21 10.13
CA PRO A 40 0.85 2.97 9.56
C PRO A 40 -0.04 3.58 10.64
N LEU A 41 -0.55 4.78 10.41
CA LEU A 41 -1.42 5.48 11.34
C LEU A 41 -2.85 5.60 10.78
N LEU A 42 -3.87 5.43 11.61
CA LEU A 42 -5.25 5.78 11.26
C LEU A 42 -5.50 7.28 11.33
N LYS A 43 -4.82 7.94 12.24
CA LYS A 43 -4.67 9.38 12.42
C LYS A 43 -3.43 9.63 13.26
N GLU A 44 -3.02 10.86 13.40
CA GLU A 44 -1.87 11.23 14.23
C GLU A 44 -1.92 10.55 15.60
N GLY A 45 -0.81 9.87 15.96
CA GLY A 45 -0.64 9.15 17.21
C GLY A 45 -1.47 7.86 17.37
N GLN A 46 -2.13 7.36 16.32
CA GLN A 46 -2.89 6.11 16.37
C GLN A 46 -2.31 5.04 15.43
N PRO A 47 -1.27 4.30 15.82
CA PRO A 47 -0.67 3.25 15.01
C PRO A 47 -1.58 2.04 14.90
N VAL A 48 -1.50 1.37 13.73
CA VAL A 48 -2.20 0.11 13.45
C VAL A 48 -1.32 -0.83 12.64
N GLN A 49 -1.63 -2.14 12.68
CA GLN A 49 -0.88 -3.12 11.90
C GLN A 49 -1.06 -2.92 10.39
N TRP A 50 -2.28 -2.67 9.94
CA TRP A 50 -2.61 -2.31 8.56
C TRP A 50 -3.88 -1.49 8.50
N TRP A 51 -4.00 -0.71 7.44
CA TRP A 51 -5.24 -0.09 7.02
C TRP A 51 -5.40 -0.16 5.50
N PHE A 52 -6.64 -0.09 5.05
CA PHE A 52 -7.06 0.02 3.67
C PHE A 52 -7.97 1.23 3.50
N VAL A 53 -7.78 2.00 2.43
CA VAL A 53 -8.62 3.14 2.05
C VAL A 53 -9.06 2.98 0.61
N PHE A 54 -10.34 3.21 0.34
CA PHE A 54 -10.91 3.34 -0.99
C PHE A 54 -11.48 4.76 -1.14
N LYS A 55 -10.88 5.55 -2.02
CA LYS A 55 -11.34 6.88 -2.42
C LYS A 55 -12.33 6.73 -3.56
N PHE A 56 -13.47 7.38 -3.46
CA PHE A 56 -14.53 7.34 -4.47
C PHE A 56 -14.22 8.23 -5.68
N ASN A 57 -14.91 7.99 -6.79
CA ASN A 57 -14.91 8.84 -7.95
C ASN A 57 -15.79 10.09 -7.78
N THR A 58 -15.51 11.13 -8.57
CA THR A 58 -16.15 12.45 -8.45
C THR A 58 -17.61 12.45 -8.84
N LYS A 59 -18.02 11.67 -9.83
CA LYS A 59 -19.40 11.64 -10.32
C LYS A 59 -20.37 11.18 -9.26
N THR A 60 -19.96 10.19 -8.48
CA THR A 60 -20.81 9.57 -7.45
C THR A 60 -20.73 10.31 -6.11
N PHE A 61 -19.54 10.83 -5.77
CA PHE A 61 -19.27 11.51 -4.51
C PHE A 61 -18.50 12.82 -4.81
N PRO A 62 -19.18 13.86 -5.32
CA PRO A 62 -18.52 15.03 -5.92
C PRO A 62 -17.85 15.97 -4.94
N GLU A 63 -18.18 15.91 -3.65
CA GLU A 63 -17.68 16.83 -2.65
C GLU A 63 -17.13 16.06 -1.45
N CYS A 64 -16.09 16.60 -0.84
CA CYS A 64 -15.54 16.06 0.40
C CYS A 64 -15.68 17.02 1.58
N GLY A 65 -16.39 18.13 1.42
CA GLY A 65 -16.55 19.17 2.43
C GLY A 65 -15.23 19.82 2.83
N GLY A 66 -15.17 21.10 2.99
CA GLY A 66 -13.99 21.83 3.44
C GLY A 66 -13.68 23.05 2.58
N SER A 67 -12.67 23.84 2.98
CA SER A 67 -12.32 25.07 2.29
C SER A 67 -11.62 24.75 0.97
N ILE A 68 -11.80 25.65 0.00
CA ILE A 68 -11.14 25.61 -1.30
C ILE A 68 -9.66 26.02 -1.23
N GLU A 69 -9.21 26.55 -0.10
CA GLU A 69 -7.82 26.92 0.15
C GLU A 69 -7.22 25.95 1.17
N ARG A 70 -6.31 25.10 0.73
CA ARG A 70 -5.66 24.10 1.55
C ARG A 70 -4.16 24.22 1.46
N LYS A 71 -3.50 24.09 2.60
CA LYS A 71 -2.05 23.86 2.63
C LYS A 71 -1.80 22.38 2.49
N CYS A 72 -0.99 22.00 1.52
CA CYS A 72 -0.55 20.62 1.37
C CYS A 72 0.35 20.23 2.53
N ILE A 73 -0.02 19.18 3.28
CA ILE A 73 0.80 18.65 4.38
C ILE A 73 2.05 17.94 3.88
N PHE A 74 2.06 17.56 2.60
CA PHE A 74 3.14 16.80 1.97
C PHE A 74 4.17 17.70 1.27
N GLY A 75 4.07 19.02 1.43
CA GLY A 75 4.90 20.00 0.74
C GLY A 75 4.28 20.47 -0.58
N GLY A 76 4.95 21.42 -1.22
CA GLY A 76 4.47 22.04 -2.44
C GLY A 76 3.45 23.17 -2.22
N GLU A 77 3.05 23.82 -3.30
CA GLU A 77 2.02 24.84 -3.29
C GLU A 77 0.66 24.20 -3.55
N ALA A 78 -0.29 24.41 -2.63
CA ALA A 78 -1.66 23.99 -2.83
C ALA A 78 -2.29 24.90 -3.89
N PRO A 79 -2.64 24.42 -5.09
CA PRO A 79 -3.48 25.18 -6.00
C PRO A 79 -4.86 25.32 -5.38
N ALA A 80 -5.63 26.30 -5.84
CA ALA A 80 -7.03 26.42 -5.47
C ALA A 80 -7.73 25.07 -5.74
N TYR A 81 -8.39 24.53 -4.74
CA TYR A 81 -9.17 23.30 -4.88
C TYR A 81 -10.34 23.57 -5.83
N GLU A 82 -10.41 22.84 -6.93
CA GLU A 82 -11.53 22.97 -7.84
C GLU A 82 -12.76 22.24 -7.29
N PRO A 83 -13.92 22.91 -7.16
CA PRO A 83 -15.17 22.23 -6.85
C PRO A 83 -15.42 21.09 -7.84
N GLY A 84 -15.89 19.97 -7.35
CA GLY A 84 -16.17 18.78 -8.16
C GLY A 84 -15.12 17.70 -8.13
N TYR A 85 -13.98 17.90 -7.49
CA TYR A 85 -13.05 16.81 -7.20
C TYR A 85 -13.49 16.05 -5.97
N SER A 86 -13.66 14.73 -6.11
CA SER A 86 -13.98 13.87 -4.98
C SER A 86 -12.72 13.36 -4.31
N GLN A 87 -12.71 13.47 -3.00
CA GLN A 87 -11.76 12.78 -2.14
C GLN A 87 -12.47 12.16 -0.93
N GLN A 88 -13.78 11.97 -1.04
CA GLN A 88 -14.52 11.15 -0.09
C GLN A 88 -14.01 9.71 -0.14
N PHE A 89 -13.96 9.08 1.00
CA PHE A 89 -13.37 7.75 1.13
C PHE A 89 -14.06 6.90 2.18
N VAL A 90 -13.82 5.60 2.07
CA VAL A 90 -14.08 4.61 3.12
C VAL A 90 -12.78 3.94 3.50
N TYR A 91 -12.69 3.47 4.73
CA TYR A 91 -11.50 2.81 5.22
C TYR A 91 -11.82 1.62 6.13
N ALA A 92 -10.86 0.73 6.28
CA ALA A 92 -10.84 -0.35 7.25
C ALA A 92 -9.44 -0.47 7.85
N SER A 93 -9.33 -1.08 9.01
CA SER A 93 -8.06 -1.37 9.66
C SER A 93 -8.06 -2.77 10.28
N LYS A 94 -6.89 -3.21 10.76
CA LYS A 94 -6.78 -4.48 11.49
C LYS A 94 -7.78 -4.59 12.65
N ASP A 95 -7.96 -3.49 13.40
CA ASP A 95 -8.81 -3.45 14.59
C ASP A 95 -10.28 -3.22 14.27
N ALA A 96 -10.59 -2.72 13.07
CA ALA A 96 -11.94 -2.51 12.55
C ALA A 96 -11.99 -2.90 11.05
N PRO A 97 -12.06 -4.20 10.75
CA PRO A 97 -11.90 -4.70 9.37
C PRO A 97 -13.11 -4.46 8.47
N THR A 98 -14.23 -4.02 9.02
CA THR A 98 -15.41 -3.60 8.24
C THR A 98 -15.21 -2.18 7.74
N LEU A 99 -15.48 -1.91 6.44
CA LEU A 99 -15.37 -0.58 5.85
C LEU A 99 -16.27 0.43 6.57
N GLN A 100 -15.69 1.57 6.89
CA GLN A 100 -16.31 2.71 7.55
C GLN A 100 -16.18 3.95 6.67
N GLN A 101 -17.15 4.86 6.76
CA GLN A 101 -17.07 6.17 6.10
C GLN A 101 -15.95 7.00 6.70
N GLY A 102 -15.18 7.68 5.86
CA GLY A 102 -14.22 8.68 6.30
C GLY A 102 -14.89 9.90 6.95
N SER A 103 -14.11 10.72 7.61
CA SER A 103 -14.56 11.84 8.47
C SER A 103 -15.27 12.99 7.77
N GLY A 104 -15.56 12.90 6.47
CA GLY A 104 -16.12 13.99 5.66
C GLY A 104 -15.07 15.01 5.15
N ALA A 105 -13.82 14.93 5.61
CA ALA A 105 -12.69 15.63 5.01
C ALA A 105 -12.21 14.89 3.75
N CYS A 106 -11.43 15.55 2.89
CA CYS A 106 -10.79 14.90 1.76
C CYS A 106 -9.65 13.99 2.24
N VAL A 107 -9.49 12.84 1.60
CA VAL A 107 -8.41 11.91 1.91
C VAL A 107 -7.04 12.57 1.69
N GLY A 108 -6.12 12.40 2.62
CA GLY A 108 -4.77 12.97 2.55
C GLY A 108 -4.70 14.47 2.84
N ASP A 109 -5.79 15.09 3.27
CA ASP A 109 -5.86 16.53 3.51
C ASP A 109 -5.18 16.95 4.82
N THR A 110 -5.27 16.11 5.83
CA THR A 110 -4.70 16.36 7.17
C THR A 110 -4.20 15.05 7.78
N THR A 111 -3.52 15.16 8.93
CA THR A 111 -3.13 13.99 9.74
C THR A 111 -4.30 13.35 10.52
N ALA A 112 -5.53 13.78 10.25
CA ALA A 112 -6.74 13.20 10.84
C ALA A 112 -7.30 11.98 10.05
N ASP A 113 -6.67 11.61 8.95
CA ASP A 113 -7.04 10.46 8.13
C ASP A 113 -5.83 9.50 7.92
N PRO A 114 -6.09 8.23 7.54
CA PRO A 114 -5.03 7.23 7.43
C PRO A 114 -3.94 7.56 6.42
N VAL A 115 -4.29 8.14 5.28
CA VAL A 115 -3.33 8.46 4.21
C VAL A 115 -2.45 9.63 4.65
N GLY A 116 -3.06 10.71 5.13
CA GLY A 116 -2.36 11.90 5.56
C GLY A 116 -1.47 11.64 6.78
N ALA A 117 -1.98 10.95 7.80
CA ALA A 117 -1.22 10.63 9.00
C ALA A 117 0.00 9.74 8.68
N THR A 118 -0.19 8.67 7.91
CA THR A 118 0.89 7.72 7.59
C THR A 118 1.96 8.37 6.70
N PHE A 119 1.56 9.16 5.70
CA PHE A 119 2.53 9.84 4.85
C PHE A 119 3.28 10.96 5.58
N ASN A 120 2.64 11.60 6.57
CA ASN A 120 3.28 12.59 7.41
C ASN A 120 4.45 12.01 8.23
N GLU A 121 4.35 10.76 8.70
CA GLU A 121 5.47 10.04 9.36
C GLU A 121 6.69 9.90 8.43
N LEU A 122 6.45 9.71 7.13
CA LEU A 122 7.50 9.66 6.14
C LEU A 122 7.99 11.06 5.76
N TYR A 123 7.07 11.98 5.45
CA TYR A 123 7.42 13.29 4.88
C TYR A 123 8.07 14.22 5.89
N ASN A 124 7.51 14.35 7.09
CA ASN A 124 7.99 15.24 8.16
C ASN A 124 8.81 14.49 9.22
N GLY A 125 8.89 13.17 9.16
CA GLY A 125 9.64 12.35 10.10
C GLY A 125 11.13 12.24 9.74
N SER A 126 11.82 11.35 10.45
CA SER A 126 13.26 11.08 10.29
C SER A 126 13.55 9.71 9.67
N LEU A 127 12.55 9.04 9.10
CA LEU A 127 12.69 7.69 8.56
C LEU A 127 13.57 7.66 7.31
N HIS A 128 14.23 6.53 7.10
CA HIS A 128 14.76 6.17 5.80
C HIS A 128 13.61 5.73 4.91
N TYR A 129 13.73 5.95 3.59
CA TYR A 129 12.64 5.61 2.70
C TYR A 129 13.08 5.33 1.26
N VAL A 130 12.21 4.64 0.55
CA VAL A 130 12.19 4.50 -0.91
C VAL A 130 10.79 4.85 -1.39
N LEU A 131 10.70 5.80 -2.32
CA LEU A 131 9.49 6.08 -3.10
C LEU A 131 9.66 5.51 -4.50
N TRP A 132 8.60 4.89 -5.04
CA TRP A 132 8.58 4.41 -6.42
C TRP A 132 7.25 4.73 -7.07
N ASN A 133 7.31 5.10 -8.35
CA ASN A 133 6.15 5.33 -9.17
C ASN A 133 6.55 5.26 -10.66
N ASP A 134 5.82 4.53 -11.47
CA ASP A 134 6.10 4.45 -12.90
C ASP A 134 5.55 5.63 -13.70
N GLN A 135 4.80 6.53 -13.06
CA GLN A 135 4.19 7.72 -13.66
C GLN A 135 4.41 8.95 -12.77
N PHE A 136 5.64 9.44 -12.70
CA PHE A 136 5.92 10.73 -12.07
C PHE A 136 5.57 11.87 -13.04
N TYR A 137 4.68 12.77 -12.65
CA TYR A 137 4.42 14.00 -13.42
C TYR A 137 5.42 15.08 -13.02
N GLY A 138 6.01 15.74 -14.05
CA GLY A 138 6.81 16.93 -13.87
C GLY A 138 8.17 16.76 -13.20
N ASN A 139 8.57 15.58 -12.80
CA ASN A 139 9.90 15.27 -12.23
C ASN A 139 9.89 14.02 -11.33
N PRO A 140 11.02 13.52 -10.85
CA PRO A 140 12.40 13.64 -11.32
C PRO A 140 12.79 12.54 -12.29
N ILE A 141 11.88 11.59 -12.51
CA ILE A 141 12.09 10.46 -13.40
C ILE A 141 11.02 10.49 -14.49
N ILE A 142 11.43 10.20 -15.72
CA ILE A 142 10.50 10.04 -16.84
C ILE A 142 9.64 8.79 -16.59
N SER A 143 8.32 8.93 -16.81
CA SER A 143 7.38 7.80 -16.79
C SER A 143 7.88 6.66 -17.68
N LYS A 144 7.79 5.42 -17.18
CA LYS A 144 8.30 4.24 -17.87
C LYS A 144 7.18 3.22 -18.13
N GLY A 145 7.13 2.74 -19.38
CA GLY A 145 6.35 1.57 -19.75
C GLY A 145 7.11 0.25 -19.54
N ALA A 146 6.61 -0.84 -20.14
CA ALA A 146 7.32 -2.13 -20.12
C ALA A 146 8.77 -1.99 -20.64
N PRO A 147 9.73 -2.71 -20.07
CA PRO A 147 9.59 -3.76 -19.05
C PRO A 147 9.62 -3.26 -17.60
N ALA A 148 9.60 -1.96 -17.34
CA ALA A 148 9.56 -1.45 -15.97
C ALA A 148 8.24 -1.84 -15.26
N GLY A 149 8.29 -1.98 -13.94
CA GLY A 149 7.13 -2.31 -13.12
C GLY A 149 6.00 -1.28 -13.24
N HIS A 150 4.76 -1.73 -13.16
CA HIS A 150 3.60 -0.89 -12.96
C HIS A 150 3.23 -0.94 -11.48
N SER A 151 3.88 -0.11 -10.70
CA SER A 151 3.80 -0.13 -9.24
C SER A 151 4.07 1.25 -8.66
N LYS A 152 3.37 1.58 -7.58
CA LYS A 152 3.46 2.88 -6.92
C LYS A 152 3.38 2.71 -5.41
N GLY A 153 4.22 3.43 -4.68
CA GLY A 153 4.20 3.37 -3.23
C GLY A 153 5.40 3.98 -2.53
N ALA A 154 5.44 3.75 -1.23
CA ALA A 154 6.53 4.12 -0.34
C ALA A 154 6.85 2.95 0.60
N LEU A 155 8.12 2.77 0.90
CA LEU A 155 8.61 1.93 1.98
C LEU A 155 9.45 2.82 2.90
N ALA A 156 9.13 2.82 4.20
CA ALA A 156 9.85 3.61 5.20
C ALA A 156 10.31 2.71 6.34
N TRP A 157 11.47 3.03 6.94
CA TRP A 157 12.03 2.26 8.07
C TRP A 157 12.93 3.11 8.97
N ASP A 158 13.09 2.67 10.21
CA ASP A 158 13.97 3.26 11.22
C ASP A 158 15.41 2.69 11.16
N ASP A 159 16.27 3.16 12.06
CA ASP A 159 17.65 2.67 12.19
C ASP A 159 17.76 1.20 12.63
N GLN A 160 16.69 0.60 13.14
CA GLN A 160 16.59 -0.83 13.47
C GLN A 160 16.08 -1.65 12.28
N GLY A 161 15.55 -1.00 11.25
CA GLY A 161 15.01 -1.61 10.05
C GLY A 161 13.53 -1.97 10.13
N ASN A 162 12.83 -1.66 11.23
CA ASN A 162 11.39 -1.81 11.31
C ASN A 162 10.70 -0.63 10.63
N GLY A 163 9.53 -0.85 10.05
CA GLY A 163 8.90 0.21 9.29
C GLY A 163 7.51 -0.11 8.78
N PHE A 164 7.17 0.47 7.66
CA PHE A 164 5.90 0.21 6.98
C PHE A 164 6.04 0.36 5.47
N VAL A 165 5.14 -0.30 4.75
CA VAL A 165 4.92 -0.09 3.31
C VAL A 165 3.57 0.61 3.09
N LEU A 166 3.54 1.51 2.12
CA LEU A 166 2.34 2.17 1.61
C LEU A 166 2.24 1.87 0.11
N GLN A 167 1.26 1.07 -0.31
CA GLN A 167 0.92 0.81 -1.70
C GLN A 167 -0.21 1.74 -2.13
N VAL A 168 -0.12 2.30 -3.33
CA VAL A 168 -1.11 3.22 -3.85
C VAL A 168 -1.42 2.93 -5.31
N SER A 169 -2.63 3.27 -5.75
CA SER A 169 -3.02 3.17 -7.16
C SER A 169 -2.83 4.46 -7.95
N THR A 170 -2.47 5.56 -7.27
CA THR A 170 -2.43 6.92 -7.80
C THR A 170 -1.16 7.17 -8.62
N PRO A 171 -1.24 7.52 -9.92
CA PRO A 171 -0.11 8.11 -10.64
C PRO A 171 0.43 9.35 -9.93
N SER A 172 1.71 9.65 -10.10
CA SER A 172 2.41 10.81 -9.54
C SER A 172 2.58 10.86 -8.03
N TRP A 173 1.81 10.12 -7.26
CA TRP A 173 1.88 10.08 -5.80
C TRP A 173 2.23 8.65 -5.29
N PRO A 174 3.05 8.46 -4.24
CA PRO A 174 3.85 9.48 -3.59
C PRO A 174 5.04 9.91 -4.44
N GLY A 175 5.39 11.17 -4.37
CA GLY A 175 6.49 11.74 -5.14
C GLY A 175 7.08 13.01 -4.53
N SER A 176 6.55 13.39 -3.38
CA SER A 176 6.94 14.62 -2.66
C SER A 176 8.22 14.49 -1.85
N GLY A 177 8.79 13.29 -1.71
CA GLY A 177 10.00 13.05 -0.93
C GLY A 177 9.78 13.23 0.56
N SER A 178 10.55 14.12 1.18
CA SER A 178 10.42 14.50 2.58
C SER A 178 10.60 16.01 2.74
N ALA A 179 10.26 16.56 3.91
CA ALA A 179 10.49 17.96 4.24
C ALA A 179 11.97 18.35 4.14
N LYS A 180 12.89 17.40 4.40
CA LYS A 180 14.33 17.58 4.24
C LYS A 180 14.78 17.56 2.76
N PHE A 181 14.12 16.76 1.94
CA PHE A 181 14.41 16.56 0.52
C PHE A 181 13.12 16.71 -0.29
N PRO A 182 12.53 17.91 -0.35
CA PRO A 182 11.29 18.14 -1.08
C PRO A 182 11.53 17.99 -2.57
N ARG A 183 10.53 17.46 -3.28
CA ARG A 183 10.56 17.43 -4.74
C ARG A 183 10.33 18.84 -5.29
N PRO A 184 11.20 19.33 -6.20
CA PRO A 184 10.93 20.60 -6.90
C PRO A 184 9.62 20.52 -7.68
N ASN A 185 8.84 21.58 -7.72
CA ASN A 185 7.52 21.62 -8.35
C ASN A 185 6.60 20.51 -7.84
N ASP A 186 6.65 20.32 -6.55
CA ASP A 186 5.88 19.32 -5.85
C ASP A 186 4.42 19.68 -5.91
N GLY A 187 3.78 19.24 -6.90
CA GLY A 187 2.43 19.47 -7.13
C GLY A 187 1.58 18.20 -7.13
N ASN A 188 2.17 17.05 -6.95
CA ASN A 188 1.51 15.75 -7.11
C ASN A 188 1.23 15.07 -5.79
N THR A 189 0.64 15.79 -4.87
CA THR A 189 0.11 15.20 -3.67
C THR A 189 -1.41 15.15 -3.74
N LEU A 190 -1.95 14.02 -3.36
CA LEU A 190 -3.40 13.84 -3.33
C LEU A 190 -4.03 14.94 -2.49
N GLY A 191 -4.97 15.67 -3.07
CA GLY A 191 -5.58 16.83 -2.43
C GLY A 191 -4.86 18.17 -2.59
N CYS A 192 -3.63 18.16 -3.09
CA CYS A 192 -2.83 19.37 -3.22
C CYS A 192 -2.61 19.81 -4.66
N VAL A 193 -2.90 18.97 -5.62
CA VAL A 193 -2.72 19.28 -7.06
C VAL A 193 -3.90 18.83 -7.87
N LYS A 194 -4.20 19.65 -8.85
CA LYS A 194 -5.11 19.31 -9.92
C LYS A 194 -4.44 18.30 -10.86
N ASP A 195 -4.86 17.05 -10.81
CA ASP A 195 -4.63 16.07 -11.85
C ASP A 195 -5.90 15.22 -12.05
N ASN A 196 -5.92 14.37 -13.08
CA ASN A 196 -7.07 13.54 -13.37
C ASN A 196 -7.30 12.41 -12.35
N ASP A 197 -6.32 12.13 -11.50
CA ASP A 197 -6.40 11.09 -10.49
C ASP A 197 -7.36 11.42 -9.36
N VAL A 198 -7.64 12.70 -9.14
CA VAL A 198 -8.66 13.13 -8.19
C VAL A 198 -10.08 12.84 -8.68
N LEU A 199 -10.27 12.67 -10.00
CA LEU A 199 -11.59 12.40 -10.59
C LEU A 199 -12.05 10.96 -10.38
N VAL A 200 -11.14 9.99 -10.46
CA VAL A 200 -11.42 8.55 -10.48
C VAL A 200 -11.30 7.92 -9.10
N SER A 201 -11.89 6.75 -8.91
CA SER A 201 -11.69 5.97 -7.69
C SER A 201 -10.23 5.50 -7.57
N GLN A 202 -9.68 5.53 -6.35
CA GLN A 202 -8.32 5.10 -6.03
C GLN A 202 -8.32 4.19 -4.80
N HIS A 203 -7.24 3.45 -4.59
CA HIS A 203 -7.03 2.74 -3.34
C HIS A 203 -5.64 3.00 -2.76
N PHE A 204 -5.56 2.82 -1.44
CA PHE A 204 -4.34 2.88 -0.66
C PHE A 204 -4.36 1.74 0.35
N PHE A 205 -3.22 1.13 0.56
CA PHE A 205 -3.03 0.07 1.55
C PHE A 205 -1.71 0.28 2.26
N ALA A 206 -1.71 0.25 3.59
CA ALA A 206 -0.48 0.34 4.37
C ALA A 206 -0.38 -0.81 5.38
N LEU A 207 0.86 -1.26 5.61
CA LEU A 207 1.16 -2.42 6.45
C LEU A 207 2.44 -2.16 7.25
N ALA A 208 2.37 -2.40 8.58
CA ALA A 208 3.53 -2.41 9.46
C ALA A 208 4.45 -3.62 9.15
N LEU A 209 5.74 -3.40 9.21
CA LEU A 209 6.77 -4.35 8.81
C LEU A 209 7.83 -4.49 9.90
N THR A 210 8.22 -5.72 10.18
CA THR A 210 9.47 -6.01 10.87
C THR A 210 10.65 -5.82 9.92
N LYS A 211 11.89 -5.78 10.44
CA LYS A 211 13.10 -5.72 9.61
C LYS A 211 13.13 -6.83 8.54
N SER A 212 12.75 -8.06 8.89
CA SER A 212 12.73 -9.16 7.92
C SER A 212 11.68 -8.96 6.83
N ASP A 213 10.54 -8.34 7.17
CA ASP A 213 9.52 -7.99 6.19
C ASP A 213 9.98 -6.86 5.27
N VAL A 214 10.68 -5.83 5.79
CA VAL A 214 11.29 -4.76 4.97
C VAL A 214 12.25 -5.36 3.94
N ILE A 215 13.12 -6.30 4.34
CA ILE A 215 14.01 -7.03 3.42
C ILE A 215 13.20 -7.79 2.35
N THR A 216 12.11 -8.46 2.75
CA THR A 216 11.24 -9.20 1.82
C THR A 216 10.56 -8.27 0.84
N VAL A 217 10.05 -7.12 1.30
CA VAL A 217 9.44 -6.09 0.42
C VAL A 217 10.46 -5.53 -0.55
N LEU A 218 11.69 -5.19 -0.11
CA LEU A 218 12.76 -4.70 -1.01
C LEU A 218 13.09 -5.70 -2.12
N ARG A 219 13.18 -7.00 -1.81
CA ARG A 219 13.38 -8.06 -2.81
C ARG A 219 12.20 -8.15 -3.78
N ALA A 220 10.97 -7.98 -3.28
CA ALA A 220 9.77 -7.97 -4.10
C ALA A 220 9.73 -6.75 -5.04
N LEU A 221 10.14 -5.55 -4.56
CA LEU A 221 10.30 -4.34 -5.37
C LEU A 221 11.32 -4.52 -6.49
N GLN A 222 12.47 -5.12 -6.17
CA GLN A 222 13.50 -5.45 -7.17
C GLN A 222 12.94 -6.44 -8.20
N ASN A 223 12.28 -7.53 -7.76
CA ASN A 223 11.67 -8.51 -8.65
C ASN A 223 10.64 -7.88 -9.58
N ALA A 224 9.82 -6.96 -9.07
CA ALA A 224 8.83 -6.21 -9.84
C ALA A 224 9.41 -5.15 -10.77
N SER A 225 10.72 -4.89 -10.75
CA SER A 225 11.37 -3.85 -11.57
C SER A 225 10.78 -2.45 -11.34
N VAL A 226 10.55 -2.06 -10.08
CA VAL A 226 9.91 -0.78 -9.75
C VAL A 226 10.72 0.41 -10.25
N VAL A 227 10.03 1.49 -10.58
CA VAL A 227 10.63 2.73 -11.07
C VAL A 227 10.95 3.65 -9.90
N THR A 228 12.24 3.81 -9.63
CA THR A 228 12.81 4.75 -8.65
C THR A 228 14.21 5.15 -9.11
N ASP A 229 14.83 6.12 -8.44
CA ASP A 229 16.22 6.53 -8.68
C ASP A 229 16.93 6.70 -7.34
N VAL A 230 17.83 5.77 -7.06
CA VAL A 230 18.58 5.73 -5.79
C VAL A 230 19.59 6.89 -5.65
N SER A 231 19.83 7.65 -6.69
CA SER A 231 20.68 8.86 -6.65
C SER A 231 19.93 10.13 -6.28
N LYS A 232 18.59 10.05 -6.19
CA LYS A 232 17.70 11.18 -5.93
C LYS A 232 17.21 11.16 -4.47
N PRO A 233 17.71 12.06 -3.60
CA PRO A 233 17.35 12.06 -2.19
C PRO A 233 15.86 12.36 -1.95
N GLU A 234 15.17 12.99 -2.87
CA GLU A 234 13.72 13.19 -2.84
C GLU A 234 12.92 11.89 -3.07
N LEU A 235 13.56 10.86 -3.65
CA LEU A 235 12.94 9.54 -3.85
C LEU A 235 13.51 8.48 -2.91
N VAL A 236 14.79 8.57 -2.57
CA VAL A 236 15.48 7.55 -1.78
C VAL A 236 16.37 8.19 -0.72
N ASN A 237 15.98 8.06 0.53
CA ASN A 237 16.80 8.36 1.69
C ASN A 237 17.32 7.05 2.28
N ASN A 238 18.45 6.56 1.73
CA ASN A 238 19.01 5.26 2.11
C ASN A 238 19.80 5.34 3.42
N GLY A 239 19.48 4.48 4.38
CA GLY A 239 20.16 4.42 5.67
C GLY A 239 19.70 3.22 6.52
N GLY A 240 20.00 3.25 7.83
CA GLY A 240 19.70 2.16 8.75
C GLY A 240 20.59 0.93 8.56
N PRO A 241 20.09 -0.31 8.73
CA PRO A 241 20.89 -1.53 8.68
C PRO A 241 21.57 -1.77 7.31
N ALA A 242 22.81 -2.25 7.32
CA ALA A 242 23.62 -2.43 6.09
C ALA A 242 22.98 -3.37 5.06
N ASP A 243 22.34 -4.45 5.52
CA ASP A 243 21.63 -5.41 4.66
C ASP A 243 20.43 -4.79 3.92
N ILE A 244 19.74 -3.83 4.55
CA ILE A 244 18.69 -3.04 3.92
C ILE A 244 19.31 -2.06 2.89
N GLN A 245 20.35 -1.33 3.31
CA GLN A 245 21.04 -0.38 2.42
C GLN A 245 21.53 -1.02 1.13
N ASP A 246 22.06 -2.25 1.20
CA ASP A 246 22.57 -2.97 0.03
C ASP A 246 21.44 -3.38 -0.94
N LEU A 247 20.26 -3.74 -0.43
CA LEU A 247 19.08 -4.01 -1.26
C LEU A 247 18.55 -2.75 -1.93
N VAL A 248 18.56 -1.61 -1.23
CA VAL A 248 18.13 -0.34 -1.80
C VAL A 248 19.01 0.09 -2.99
N LYS A 249 20.34 -0.09 -2.91
CA LYS A 249 21.30 0.30 -3.97
C LYS A 249 21.04 -0.34 -5.34
N VAL A 250 20.30 -1.45 -5.38
CA VAL A 250 20.04 -2.19 -6.63
C VAL A 250 18.64 -1.92 -7.21
N LEU A 251 17.81 -1.12 -6.53
CA LEU A 251 16.47 -0.73 -7.02
C LEU A 251 16.56 0.20 -8.25
N GLY A 252 15.44 0.34 -8.95
CA GLY A 252 15.33 1.15 -10.16
C GLY A 252 15.93 0.50 -11.40
N LYS A 253 16.41 -0.74 -11.32
CA LYS A 253 16.91 -1.55 -12.43
C LYS A 253 15.90 -2.64 -12.79
N ASN A 254 15.81 -2.95 -14.09
CA ASN A 254 14.98 -4.07 -14.53
C ASN A 254 15.54 -5.40 -13.99
N SER A 255 14.65 -6.23 -13.48
CA SER A 255 14.94 -7.62 -13.11
C SER A 255 14.85 -8.52 -14.34
N ASN A 256 15.77 -9.46 -14.47
CA ASN A 256 15.71 -10.52 -15.50
C ASN A 256 15.04 -11.79 -14.97
N ASN A 257 14.40 -11.71 -13.80
CA ASN A 257 13.71 -12.85 -13.20
C ASN A 257 12.42 -13.14 -13.98
N LYS A 258 12.07 -14.43 -14.05
CA LYS A 258 10.84 -14.93 -14.71
C LYS A 258 9.89 -15.62 -13.74
N THR A 259 10.23 -15.66 -12.45
CA THR A 259 9.45 -16.38 -11.45
C THR A 259 8.73 -15.38 -10.54
N ALA A 260 7.41 -15.50 -10.44
CA ALA A 260 6.65 -14.79 -9.43
C ALA A 260 6.99 -15.35 -8.04
N THR A 261 7.06 -14.46 -7.04
CA THR A 261 7.24 -14.86 -5.64
C THR A 261 5.93 -14.74 -4.87
N LYS A 262 5.80 -15.54 -3.83
CA LYS A 262 4.69 -15.51 -2.88
C LYS A 262 5.27 -15.74 -1.49
N GLU A 263 5.30 -14.69 -0.68
CA GLU A 263 5.91 -14.69 0.66
C GLU A 263 4.85 -14.33 1.71
N THR A 264 4.88 -15.01 2.84
CA THR A 264 4.03 -14.63 3.99
C THR A 264 4.83 -13.76 4.94
N LEU A 265 4.37 -12.55 5.13
CA LEU A 265 4.97 -11.59 6.06
C LEU A 265 4.62 -11.93 7.52
N SER A 266 5.35 -11.37 8.47
CA SER A 266 5.16 -11.64 9.91
C SER A 266 3.76 -11.31 10.41
N SER A 267 3.06 -10.37 9.75
CA SER A 267 1.66 -10.02 9.99
C SER A 267 0.64 -11.08 9.52
N GLY A 268 1.08 -12.09 8.77
CA GLY A 268 0.21 -13.05 8.07
C GLY A 268 -0.28 -12.56 6.70
N VAL A 269 -0.01 -11.31 6.33
CA VAL A 269 -0.31 -10.80 4.98
C VAL A 269 0.60 -11.48 3.97
N VAL A 270 0.04 -11.93 2.85
CA VAL A 270 0.81 -12.53 1.77
C VAL A 270 1.20 -11.48 0.76
N LEU A 271 2.49 -11.37 0.44
CA LEU A 271 3.04 -10.53 -0.60
C LEU A 271 3.33 -11.37 -1.84
N ILE A 272 2.72 -11.01 -2.96
CA ILE A 272 3.00 -11.58 -4.28
C ILE A 272 3.74 -10.54 -5.10
N SER A 273 4.85 -10.93 -5.72
CA SER A 273 5.58 -10.10 -6.67
C SER A 273 5.64 -10.77 -8.04
N LYS A 274 5.16 -10.07 -9.06
CA LYS A 274 5.24 -10.46 -10.47
C LYS A 274 6.44 -9.79 -11.12
N PRO A 275 7.39 -10.52 -11.71
CA PRO A 275 8.43 -9.92 -12.53
C PRO A 275 7.93 -9.54 -13.93
N SER A 276 8.62 -8.61 -14.58
CA SER A 276 8.27 -8.13 -15.92
C SER A 276 8.37 -9.23 -16.99
N ASP A 277 9.39 -10.07 -16.90
CA ASP A 277 9.65 -11.14 -17.87
C ASP A 277 8.73 -12.37 -17.71
N LEU A 278 7.87 -12.39 -16.73
CA LEU A 278 6.78 -13.37 -16.62
C LEU A 278 5.55 -12.83 -17.38
N HIS A 279 5.46 -13.16 -18.65
CA HIS A 279 4.49 -12.61 -19.60
C HIS A 279 3.10 -13.24 -19.47
N VAL A 280 2.46 -13.05 -18.33
CA VAL A 280 1.14 -13.62 -18.00
C VAL A 280 0.15 -12.56 -17.54
N PRO A 281 -1.18 -12.76 -17.73
CA PRO A 281 -2.19 -11.86 -17.20
C PRO A 281 -2.13 -11.78 -15.67
N PRO A 282 -1.99 -10.57 -15.09
CA PRO A 282 -1.66 -10.41 -13.68
C PRO A 282 -2.67 -11.03 -12.70
N TRP A 283 -3.95 -10.77 -12.87
CA TRP A 283 -4.96 -11.24 -11.94
C TRP A 283 -5.27 -12.73 -12.05
N GLN A 284 -5.10 -13.29 -13.25
CA GLN A 284 -5.16 -14.74 -13.46
C GLN A 284 -3.97 -15.44 -12.76
N MET A 285 -2.77 -14.82 -12.79
CA MET A 285 -1.61 -15.29 -12.04
C MET A 285 -1.87 -15.26 -10.53
N VAL A 286 -2.41 -14.17 -9.99
CA VAL A 286 -2.75 -14.06 -8.57
C VAL A 286 -3.72 -15.16 -8.16
N SER A 287 -4.77 -15.41 -8.95
CA SER A 287 -5.71 -16.51 -8.72
C SER A 287 -4.98 -17.87 -8.63
N ALA A 288 -4.05 -18.16 -9.54
CA ALA A 288 -3.30 -19.41 -9.54
C ALA A 288 -2.39 -19.54 -8.30
N LEU A 289 -1.65 -18.47 -7.94
CA LEU A 289 -0.77 -18.45 -6.77
C LEU A 289 -1.53 -18.57 -5.44
N LEU A 290 -2.81 -18.21 -5.43
CA LEU A 290 -3.72 -18.40 -4.30
C LEU A 290 -4.48 -19.74 -4.34
N GLY A 291 -3.97 -20.73 -5.09
CA GLY A 291 -4.55 -22.08 -5.15
C GLY A 291 -5.72 -22.24 -6.12
N GLY A 292 -5.83 -21.36 -7.09
CA GLY A 292 -6.90 -21.42 -8.12
C GLY A 292 -8.23 -20.88 -7.64
N VAL A 293 -8.24 -20.01 -6.61
CA VAL A 293 -9.47 -19.36 -6.16
C VAL A 293 -10.04 -18.44 -7.24
N SER A 294 -11.36 -18.44 -7.40
CA SER A 294 -12.03 -17.46 -8.27
C SER A 294 -11.99 -16.08 -7.62
N LEU A 295 -11.80 -15.04 -8.42
CA LEU A 295 -11.70 -13.65 -7.99
C LEU A 295 -12.78 -12.78 -8.63
N ARG A 296 -13.23 -11.76 -7.90
CA ARG A 296 -13.89 -10.57 -8.43
C ARG A 296 -12.98 -9.38 -8.20
N VAL A 297 -12.76 -8.57 -9.26
CA VAL A 297 -11.72 -7.54 -9.28
C VAL A 297 -12.31 -6.23 -9.78
N ALA A 298 -12.02 -5.12 -9.12
CA ALA A 298 -12.14 -3.79 -9.70
C ALA A 298 -10.74 -3.31 -10.06
N SER A 299 -10.53 -2.94 -11.32
CA SER A 299 -9.22 -2.57 -11.84
C SER A 299 -9.38 -1.64 -13.03
N TRP A 300 -8.41 -0.75 -13.23
CA TRP A 300 -8.34 0.07 -14.43
C TRP A 300 -7.95 -0.78 -15.66
N TRP A 301 -8.40 -0.37 -16.85
CA TRP A 301 -7.95 -0.91 -18.13
C TRP A 301 -8.07 0.12 -19.24
N ALA A 302 -7.15 0.03 -20.19
CA ALA A 302 -7.30 0.59 -21.53
C ALA A 302 -7.20 -0.55 -22.54
N LYS A 303 -7.23 -0.27 -23.83
CA LYS A 303 -6.99 -1.30 -24.83
C LYS A 303 -5.52 -1.74 -24.84
N PRO A 304 -5.21 -3.03 -24.91
CA PRO A 304 -6.15 -4.17 -24.94
C PRO A 304 -6.62 -4.57 -23.51
N GLU A 305 -7.93 -4.59 -23.32
CA GLU A 305 -8.58 -5.07 -22.10
C GLU A 305 -8.45 -6.59 -21.98
N ILE A 306 -8.14 -7.09 -20.77
CA ILE A 306 -8.32 -8.51 -20.44
C ILE A 306 -9.74 -8.71 -19.92
N LEU A 307 -10.56 -9.39 -20.68
CA LEU A 307 -11.96 -9.66 -20.33
C LEU A 307 -12.09 -10.59 -19.13
N SER A 308 -13.27 -10.61 -18.51
CA SER A 308 -13.60 -11.61 -17.48
C SER A 308 -13.36 -13.04 -18.00
N THR A 309 -12.81 -13.92 -17.15
CA THR A 309 -12.49 -15.30 -17.51
C THR A 309 -13.21 -16.30 -16.61
N LYS A 310 -13.64 -17.44 -17.18
CA LYS A 310 -13.98 -18.66 -16.44
C LYS A 310 -12.70 -19.42 -16.10
N ALA A 311 -12.75 -20.35 -15.16
CA ALA A 311 -11.64 -21.28 -14.89
C ALA A 311 -11.26 -22.10 -16.15
N THR A 312 -12.23 -22.35 -17.03
CA THR A 312 -12.07 -23.09 -18.29
C THR A 312 -11.70 -22.22 -19.49
N THR A 313 -11.70 -20.88 -19.38
CA THR A 313 -11.31 -20.00 -20.49
C THR A 313 -9.85 -20.29 -20.89
N PRO A 314 -9.52 -20.57 -22.17
CA PRO A 314 -8.14 -20.78 -22.57
C PRO A 314 -7.29 -19.52 -22.32
N VAL A 315 -6.12 -19.71 -21.71
CA VAL A 315 -5.10 -18.66 -21.54
C VAL A 315 -3.80 -19.23 -22.07
N LYS A 316 -3.40 -18.79 -23.26
CA LYS A 316 -2.14 -19.23 -23.90
C LYS A 316 -0.92 -18.44 -23.43
N CYS A 317 -1.13 -17.16 -23.03
CA CYS A 317 -0.12 -16.37 -22.34
C CYS A 317 -0.01 -16.85 -20.88
N TRP A 318 0.60 -18.02 -20.68
CA TRP A 318 0.67 -18.70 -19.40
C TRP A 318 2.01 -19.39 -19.22
N ASP A 319 2.50 -19.39 -17.99
CA ASP A 319 3.71 -20.10 -17.62
C ASP A 319 3.36 -21.42 -16.92
N ALA A 320 4.03 -22.50 -17.31
CA ALA A 320 3.77 -23.85 -16.78
C ALA A 320 4.10 -23.98 -15.29
N SER A 321 4.96 -23.13 -14.73
CA SER A 321 5.27 -23.10 -13.29
C SER A 321 4.09 -22.63 -12.43
N LEU A 322 3.16 -21.90 -13.01
CA LEU A 322 1.94 -21.46 -12.35
C LEU A 322 0.91 -22.60 -12.32
N GLY A 323 0.27 -22.76 -11.17
CA GLY A 323 -0.82 -23.73 -11.01
C GLY A 323 -2.07 -23.40 -11.86
N LYS A 324 -3.12 -24.16 -11.64
CA LYS A 324 -4.44 -23.87 -12.26
C LYS A 324 -5.00 -22.58 -11.65
N ARG A 325 -5.55 -21.71 -12.50
CA ARG A 325 -6.27 -20.51 -12.08
C ARG A 325 -7.77 -20.77 -11.94
N GLY A 326 -8.42 -19.99 -11.10
CA GLY A 326 -9.87 -19.87 -11.03
C GLY A 326 -10.44 -18.92 -12.10
N ALA A 327 -11.72 -18.60 -11.97
CA ALA A 327 -12.34 -17.52 -12.73
C ALA A 327 -11.85 -16.16 -12.22
N VAL A 328 -11.74 -15.18 -13.12
CA VAL A 328 -11.49 -13.76 -12.77
C VAL A 328 -12.58 -12.92 -13.39
N GLN A 329 -13.45 -12.36 -12.56
CA GLN A 329 -14.59 -11.53 -12.97
C GLN A 329 -14.24 -10.05 -12.73
N ILE A 330 -14.44 -9.21 -13.74
CA ILE A 330 -14.17 -7.78 -13.66
C ILE A 330 -15.45 -7.07 -13.23
N ALA A 331 -15.37 -6.31 -12.14
CA ALA A 331 -16.44 -5.43 -11.69
C ALA A 331 -16.44 -4.14 -12.51
N THR A 332 -17.59 -3.76 -13.06
CA THR A 332 -17.80 -2.51 -13.80
C THR A 332 -18.70 -1.53 -13.06
N SER A 333 -19.31 -1.98 -11.98
CA SER A 333 -19.96 -1.11 -10.99
C SER A 333 -19.86 -1.70 -9.60
N GLY A 334 -20.03 -0.84 -8.61
CA GLY A 334 -20.06 -1.17 -7.20
C GLY A 334 -21.14 -0.39 -6.48
N LYS A 335 -21.12 -0.43 -5.14
CA LYS A 335 -22.04 0.37 -4.34
C LYS A 335 -21.48 0.65 -2.94
N TRP A 336 -21.86 1.80 -2.40
CA TRP A 336 -21.67 2.13 -1.00
C TRP A 336 -23.02 2.55 -0.38
N GLY A 337 -23.46 1.82 0.64
CA GLY A 337 -24.83 1.94 1.11
C GLY A 337 -25.83 1.64 0.00
N THR A 338 -26.69 2.60 -0.33
CA THR A 338 -27.64 2.53 -1.45
C THR A 338 -27.10 3.14 -2.75
N THR A 339 -25.98 3.85 -2.71
CA THR A 339 -25.44 4.60 -3.85
C THR A 339 -24.63 3.66 -4.75
N VAL A 340 -24.96 3.63 -6.04
CA VAL A 340 -24.20 2.89 -7.08
C VAL A 340 -23.08 3.79 -7.58
N LEU A 341 -21.88 3.20 -7.79
CA LEU A 341 -20.70 3.88 -8.34
C LEU A 341 -20.14 3.10 -9.53
N GLY A 342 -19.60 3.84 -10.51
CA GLY A 342 -18.87 3.27 -11.62
C GLY A 342 -17.53 2.69 -11.17
N LEU A 343 -17.15 1.57 -11.79
CA LEU A 343 -15.85 0.92 -11.61
C LEU A 343 -15.20 0.58 -12.96
N ASP A 344 -15.66 1.20 -14.03
CA ASP A 344 -15.05 1.06 -15.35
C ASP A 344 -13.63 1.65 -15.35
N GLY A 345 -12.74 1.02 -16.09
CA GLY A 345 -11.35 1.42 -16.21
C GLY A 345 -11.18 2.58 -17.20
N VAL A 346 -11.71 3.74 -16.88
CA VAL A 346 -11.65 4.96 -17.70
C VAL A 346 -11.16 6.14 -16.85
N ASP A 347 -10.59 7.13 -17.52
CA ASP A 347 -10.06 8.35 -16.89
C ASP A 347 -11.11 9.48 -16.92
N ASP A 348 -12.33 9.18 -16.51
CA ASP A 348 -13.42 10.14 -16.43
C ASP A 348 -14.02 10.18 -15.00
N PRO A 349 -14.89 11.15 -14.70
CA PRO A 349 -15.45 11.31 -13.36
C PRO A 349 -16.19 10.09 -12.77
N ASP A 350 -16.53 9.09 -13.59
CA ASP A 350 -17.16 7.82 -13.17
C ASP A 350 -16.14 6.64 -13.14
N GLY A 351 -14.91 6.92 -13.46
CA GLY A 351 -13.85 5.93 -13.66
C GLY A 351 -13.25 5.38 -12.38
N ASN A 352 -12.40 4.36 -12.57
CA ASN A 352 -11.73 3.64 -11.50
C ASN A 352 -10.28 3.35 -11.82
N HIS A 353 -9.38 3.79 -10.97
CA HIS A 353 -7.96 3.43 -10.96
C HIS A 353 -7.58 2.46 -9.83
N ALA A 354 -8.48 2.16 -8.89
CA ALA A 354 -8.23 1.17 -7.87
C ALA A 354 -7.96 -0.21 -8.48
N LYS A 355 -7.09 -1.00 -7.87
CA LYS A 355 -6.78 -2.38 -8.25
C LYS A 355 -7.01 -3.26 -7.02
N ILE A 356 -8.27 -3.58 -6.78
CA ILE A 356 -8.69 -4.37 -5.61
C ILE A 356 -9.42 -5.63 -6.05
N GLY A 357 -9.30 -6.69 -5.27
CA GLY A 357 -9.95 -7.95 -5.55
C GLY A 357 -10.38 -8.69 -4.30
N VAL A 358 -11.33 -9.60 -4.47
CA VAL A 358 -11.77 -10.52 -3.42
C VAL A 358 -11.87 -11.94 -3.96
N SER A 359 -11.64 -12.94 -3.10
CA SER A 359 -11.93 -14.32 -3.41
C SER A 359 -13.45 -14.55 -3.43
N THR A 360 -13.93 -15.27 -4.45
CA THR A 360 -15.35 -15.60 -4.61
C THR A 360 -15.64 -17.11 -4.52
N SER A 361 -14.58 -17.91 -4.32
CA SER A 361 -14.69 -19.37 -4.14
C SER A 361 -13.69 -19.86 -3.08
N GLY A 362 -13.83 -21.11 -2.67
CA GLY A 362 -12.98 -21.71 -1.63
C GLY A 362 -13.39 -21.30 -0.22
N THR A 363 -12.58 -21.70 0.76
CA THR A 363 -12.78 -21.42 2.20
C THR A 363 -12.12 -20.14 2.65
N HIS A 364 -11.05 -19.72 1.98
CA HIS A 364 -10.31 -18.50 2.30
C HIS A 364 -11.08 -17.24 1.91
N ARG A 365 -10.96 -16.21 2.71
CA ARG A 365 -11.59 -14.90 2.52
C ARG A 365 -10.52 -13.85 2.30
N TYR A 366 -10.03 -13.80 1.05
CA TYR A 366 -8.98 -12.91 0.64
C TYR A 366 -9.52 -11.56 0.20
N SER A 367 -8.87 -10.50 0.67
CA SER A 367 -8.87 -9.15 0.10
C SER A 367 -7.51 -8.91 -0.52
N ILE A 368 -7.47 -8.42 -1.76
CA ILE A 368 -6.26 -8.29 -2.56
C ILE A 368 -6.12 -6.82 -2.98
N PHE A 369 -4.97 -6.23 -2.68
CA PHE A 369 -4.59 -4.87 -3.06
C PHE A 369 -3.40 -4.97 -4.00
N GLY A 370 -3.57 -4.52 -5.24
CA GLY A 370 -2.59 -4.75 -6.29
C GLY A 370 -2.19 -3.50 -7.06
N ASP A 371 -1.09 -3.60 -7.77
CA ASP A 371 -0.58 -2.53 -8.62
C ASP A 371 -1.12 -2.59 -10.06
N MET A 372 -1.51 -3.79 -10.51
CA MET A 372 -1.57 -4.09 -11.93
C MET A 372 -2.99 -4.00 -12.49
N ASN A 373 -3.08 -3.39 -13.66
CA ASN A 373 -4.30 -3.23 -14.41
C ASN A 373 -4.78 -4.56 -15.02
N GLN A 374 -6.08 -4.67 -15.29
CA GLN A 374 -6.68 -5.76 -16.07
C GLN A 374 -6.51 -5.47 -17.56
N GLN A 375 -5.26 -5.42 -18.01
CA GLN A 375 -4.85 -5.00 -19.34
C GLN A 375 -3.71 -5.88 -19.85
N GLY A 376 -3.77 -6.28 -21.13
CA GLY A 376 -2.78 -7.18 -21.72
C GLY A 376 -3.41 -8.19 -22.66
N SER A 377 -2.93 -9.44 -22.63
CA SER A 377 -3.41 -10.50 -23.54
C SER A 377 -3.61 -11.83 -22.80
N LEU A 378 -4.69 -12.52 -23.12
CA LEU A 378 -4.91 -13.92 -22.71
C LEU A 378 -4.23 -14.90 -23.68
N SER A 379 -4.03 -14.50 -24.95
CA SER A 379 -3.48 -15.37 -25.99
C SER A 379 -2.91 -14.53 -27.14
N GLY A 380 -2.16 -15.18 -28.02
CA GLY A 380 -1.61 -14.54 -29.23
C GLY A 380 -0.09 -14.39 -29.19
N PRO A 381 0.50 -13.78 -30.25
CA PRO A 381 1.95 -13.70 -30.42
C PRO A 381 2.61 -12.62 -29.52
N LYS A 382 1.83 -11.80 -28.83
CA LYS A 382 2.33 -10.68 -28.01
C LYS A 382 1.96 -10.86 -26.55
N CYS A 383 2.37 -12.00 -25.95
CA CYS A 383 2.14 -12.23 -24.52
C CYS A 383 2.85 -11.19 -23.63
N GLU A 384 3.90 -10.54 -24.09
CA GLU A 384 4.62 -9.48 -23.39
C GLU A 384 3.91 -8.12 -23.40
N SER A 385 2.76 -8.00 -24.05
CA SER A 385 2.06 -6.72 -24.21
C SER A 385 1.51 -6.16 -22.91
N SER A 386 1.59 -4.84 -22.74
CA SER A 386 1.00 -4.08 -21.64
C SER A 386 1.35 -4.65 -20.25
N GLN A 387 0.37 -4.90 -19.39
CA GLN A 387 0.61 -5.36 -18.00
C GLN A 387 1.17 -6.79 -17.92
N ASN A 388 0.99 -7.60 -18.96
CA ASN A 388 1.64 -8.91 -19.00
C ASN A 388 3.17 -8.79 -18.99
N GLY A 389 3.74 -7.80 -19.69
CA GLY A 389 5.18 -7.52 -19.76
C GLY A 389 5.66 -6.52 -18.71
N ARG A 390 4.90 -6.29 -17.66
CA ARG A 390 5.28 -5.42 -16.53
C ARG A 390 5.31 -6.18 -15.24
N GLY A 391 6.11 -5.72 -14.29
CA GLY A 391 6.11 -6.22 -12.92
C GLY A 391 5.13 -5.45 -12.04
N GLY A 392 4.86 -5.99 -10.85
CA GLY A 392 3.99 -5.35 -9.86
C GLY A 392 3.82 -6.21 -8.62
N LEU A 393 3.23 -5.62 -7.60
CA LEU A 393 3.00 -6.21 -6.28
C LEU A 393 1.52 -6.43 -6.02
N PHE A 394 1.22 -7.41 -5.17
CA PHE A 394 -0.11 -7.64 -4.62
C PHE A 394 0.03 -8.02 -3.15
N PHE A 395 -0.68 -7.31 -2.29
CA PHE A 395 -0.84 -7.65 -0.87
C PHE A 395 -2.17 -8.35 -0.68
N VAL A 396 -2.14 -9.51 -0.02
CA VAL A 396 -3.31 -10.36 0.20
C VAL A 396 -3.55 -10.48 1.69
N VAL A 397 -4.66 -9.92 2.14
CA VAL A 397 -5.12 -10.00 3.52
C VAL A 397 -6.20 -11.08 3.62
N GLU A 398 -6.02 -12.03 4.51
CA GLU A 398 -7.04 -13.01 4.84
C GLU A 398 -7.82 -12.54 6.06
N ASP A 399 -8.98 -11.94 5.82
CA ASP A 399 -9.90 -11.47 6.84
C ASP A 399 -11.33 -11.52 6.30
N LYS A 400 -12.23 -12.15 7.06
CA LYS A 400 -13.62 -12.41 6.64
C LYS A 400 -14.43 -11.12 6.51
N ASP A 401 -14.27 -10.21 7.47
CA ASP A 401 -15.11 -9.02 7.56
C ASP A 401 -14.64 -7.97 6.55
N LEU A 402 -13.31 -7.83 6.36
CA LEU A 402 -12.75 -7.02 5.28
C LEU A 402 -13.18 -7.54 3.91
N ALA A 403 -13.05 -8.85 3.65
CA ALA A 403 -13.44 -9.44 2.38
C ALA A 403 -14.95 -9.30 2.13
N GLY A 404 -15.77 -9.44 3.17
CA GLY A 404 -17.22 -9.19 3.10
C GLY A 404 -17.56 -7.76 2.73
N SER A 405 -16.86 -6.79 3.34
CA SER A 405 -17.03 -5.36 3.06
C SER A 405 -16.60 -5.00 1.64
N ILE A 406 -15.42 -5.45 1.19
CA ILE A 406 -14.94 -5.20 -0.18
C ILE A 406 -15.84 -5.91 -1.20
N THR A 407 -16.30 -7.14 -0.91
CA THR A 407 -17.29 -7.81 -1.76
C THR A 407 -18.55 -6.95 -1.94
N SER A 408 -19.03 -6.33 -0.86
CA SER A 408 -20.19 -5.44 -0.90
C SER A 408 -19.90 -4.16 -1.71
N LEU A 409 -18.70 -3.58 -1.54
CA LEU A 409 -18.26 -2.37 -2.25
C LEU A 409 -18.20 -2.58 -3.77
N ILE A 410 -17.64 -3.70 -4.24
CA ILE A 410 -17.51 -4.00 -5.67
C ILE A 410 -18.65 -4.87 -6.22
N LYS A 411 -19.76 -4.99 -5.48
CA LYS A 411 -20.94 -5.74 -5.89
C LYS A 411 -21.78 -4.94 -6.88
N GLY A 412 -21.81 -5.39 -8.13
CA GLY A 412 -22.60 -4.75 -9.19
C GLY A 412 -22.43 -5.47 -10.51
N SER A 413 -22.51 -4.74 -11.61
CA SER A 413 -22.31 -5.23 -12.96
C SER A 413 -20.91 -5.80 -13.16
N SER A 414 -20.74 -6.58 -14.21
CA SER A 414 -19.47 -7.21 -14.57
C SER A 414 -19.16 -7.00 -16.05
N GLY A 415 -17.87 -6.81 -16.33
CA GLY A 415 -17.36 -6.73 -17.68
C GLY A 415 -17.61 -8.00 -18.50
N ARG A 416 -17.51 -7.86 -19.80
CA ARG A 416 -17.75 -8.95 -20.75
C ARG A 416 -16.90 -10.17 -20.44
N LEU A 417 -17.47 -11.33 -20.71
CA LEU A 417 -16.78 -12.60 -20.59
C LEU A 417 -15.98 -12.89 -21.87
N ALA A 418 -14.73 -13.33 -21.71
CA ALA A 418 -13.95 -13.82 -22.84
C ALA A 418 -14.63 -15.03 -23.48
N THR A 419 -14.84 -14.96 -24.77
CA THR A 419 -15.37 -16.09 -25.57
C THR A 419 -14.33 -17.22 -25.62
N THR A 420 -14.78 -18.44 -25.76
CA THR A 420 -13.92 -19.63 -25.82
C THR A 420 -13.20 -19.79 -27.17
N SER A 421 -13.47 -18.91 -28.14
CA SER A 421 -12.74 -18.92 -29.40
C SER A 421 -11.43 -18.16 -29.30
N PRO A 422 -10.33 -18.75 -29.77
CA PRO A 422 -9.01 -18.13 -29.76
C PRO A 422 -8.91 -16.93 -30.69
#